data_5b33b1c1399d5f685b3fe80e275dbc39
#
_entry.id   5b33b1c1399d5f685b3fe80e275dbc39
#
_cell.length_a   1.000
_cell.length_b   1.000
_cell.length_c   1.000
_cell.angle_alpha   90.00
_cell.angle_beta   90.00
_cell.angle_gamma   90.00
#
_symmetry.space_group_name_H-M   'P 1'
#
loop_
_entity.id
_entity.type
_entity.pdbx_description
1 polymer ?
#
loop_
_entity_poly.entity_id
_entity_poly.type
_entity_poly.pdbx_seq_one_letter_code
_entity_poly.pdbx_strand_id
1 'polypeptide(L)'
;MIVALHAPDGFLEPGTAAVTGIISLVVIGFALRQSREQLKDKAIPLAGITAAFIFAAQMFNFPVVAGTTGHLLGGALAAILLGPSVGAIIVTIVVVVQALAFADGGLTALGYNVLNMAIVPAYGGYAVFRLLRRVFPSTAGGVVGATGIAAWASVVMAAVAFSIEWLFGASAPIAFDTVFGAMVGVHALIGIGEGIISALAVGAVLASRPDLVYGAQDLDQAQLTESKVGTRTFVIGGMLVALV
;
A
#
# COMPACT_ATOMS: atom_id res chain seq x y z
N MET A 1 -17.34 -15.30 15.66
CA MET A 1 -16.71 -15.39 14.34
C MET A 1 -15.64 -14.33 14.32
N ILE A 2 -14.36 -14.70 14.39
CA ILE A 2 -13.26 -13.74 14.27
C ILE A 2 -13.24 -13.37 12.79
N VAL A 3 -13.52 -12.12 12.49
CA VAL A 3 -13.39 -11.59 11.12
C VAL A 3 -11.89 -11.32 10.94
N ALA A 4 -11.19 -12.24 10.30
CA ALA A 4 -9.79 -11.99 9.93
C ALA A 4 -9.74 -10.87 8.89
N LEU A 5 -8.83 -9.94 9.08
CA LEU A 5 -8.61 -8.80 8.19
C LEU A 5 -7.95 -9.22 6.88
N HIS A 6 -7.12 -10.26 6.97
CA HIS A 6 -6.37 -10.84 5.87
C HIS A 6 -6.93 -12.22 5.53
N ALA A 7 -6.53 -12.75 4.37
CA ALA A 7 -6.95 -14.07 3.98
C ALA A 7 -6.48 -15.11 5.02
N PRO A 8 -7.40 -15.96 5.54
CA PRO A 8 -7.09 -16.95 6.56
C PRO A 8 -6.37 -18.18 5.98
N ASP A 9 -5.91 -19.05 6.85
CA ASP A 9 -5.35 -20.35 6.48
C ASP A 9 -6.36 -21.18 5.67
N GLY A 10 -5.87 -21.83 4.62
CA GLY A 10 -6.68 -22.69 3.75
C GLY A 10 -7.63 -21.95 2.81
N PHE A 11 -7.49 -20.63 2.67
CA PHE A 11 -8.31 -19.86 1.73
C PHE A 11 -7.95 -20.13 0.26
N LEU A 12 -6.68 -20.36 -0.01
CA LEU A 12 -6.19 -20.89 -1.28
C LEU A 12 -5.59 -22.28 -1.08
N GLU A 13 -5.60 -23.07 -2.15
CA GLU A 13 -4.99 -24.40 -2.15
C GLU A 13 -3.50 -24.36 -1.80
N PRO A 14 -2.97 -25.42 -1.15
CA PRO A 14 -1.58 -25.46 -0.70
C PRO A 14 -0.55 -25.20 -1.81
N GLY A 15 -0.84 -25.62 -3.03
CA GLY A 15 0.04 -25.38 -4.19
C GLY A 15 0.18 -23.90 -4.52
N THR A 16 -0.94 -23.18 -4.57
CA THR A 16 -0.96 -21.73 -4.82
C THR A 16 -0.33 -20.97 -3.65
N ALA A 17 -0.62 -21.36 -2.41
CA ALA A 17 0.00 -20.77 -1.23
C ALA A 17 1.54 -20.95 -1.22
N ALA A 18 2.03 -22.12 -1.62
CA ALA A 18 3.47 -22.38 -1.71
C ALA A 18 4.14 -21.54 -2.82
N VAL A 19 3.55 -21.47 -4.02
CA VAL A 19 4.08 -20.69 -5.13
C VAL A 19 4.14 -19.20 -4.78
N THR A 20 3.06 -18.63 -4.28
CA THR A 20 3.01 -17.21 -3.85
C THR A 20 3.96 -16.94 -2.69
N GLY A 21 4.14 -17.89 -1.78
CA GLY A 21 5.12 -17.83 -0.70
C GLY A 21 6.56 -17.76 -1.23
N ILE A 22 6.92 -18.61 -2.17
CA ILE A 22 8.25 -18.59 -2.80
C ILE A 22 8.47 -17.26 -3.54
N ILE A 23 7.50 -16.79 -4.31
CA ILE A 23 7.58 -15.50 -5.01
C ILE A 23 7.82 -14.37 -3.99
N SER A 24 7.04 -14.33 -2.92
CA SER A 24 7.16 -13.31 -1.89
C SER A 24 8.53 -13.34 -1.21
N LEU A 25 9.04 -14.52 -0.85
CA LEU A 25 10.37 -14.66 -0.25
C LEU A 25 11.49 -14.16 -1.19
N VAL A 26 11.42 -14.51 -2.48
CA VAL A 26 12.40 -14.07 -3.47
C VAL A 26 12.36 -12.56 -3.65
N VAL A 27 11.16 -11.98 -3.83
CA VAL A 27 11.01 -10.53 -4.05
C VAL A 27 11.41 -9.74 -2.81
N ILE A 28 11.03 -10.17 -1.60
CA ILE A 28 11.45 -9.50 -0.36
C ILE A 28 12.95 -9.67 -0.12
N GLY A 29 13.52 -10.84 -0.44
CA GLY A 29 14.98 -11.03 -0.41
C GLY A 29 15.72 -10.05 -1.35
N PHE A 30 15.17 -9.80 -2.54
CA PHE A 30 15.70 -8.76 -3.45
C PHE A 30 15.49 -7.34 -2.88
N ALA A 31 14.30 -7.07 -2.34
CA ALA A 31 13.99 -5.79 -1.71
C ALA A 31 14.95 -5.44 -0.57
N LEU A 32 15.32 -6.42 0.27
CA LEU A 32 16.28 -6.24 1.35
C LEU A 32 17.69 -5.85 0.84
N ARG A 33 18.11 -6.35 -0.31
CA ARG A 33 19.37 -5.92 -0.91
C ARG A 33 19.30 -4.48 -1.41
N GLN A 34 18.21 -4.14 -2.09
CA GLN A 34 18.03 -2.82 -2.70
C GLN A 34 17.69 -1.73 -1.66
N SER A 35 17.10 -2.09 -0.53
CA SER A 35 16.72 -1.13 0.52
C SER A 35 17.91 -0.40 1.12
N ARG A 36 19.10 -1.01 1.12
CA ARG A 36 20.34 -0.37 1.61
C ARG A 36 20.70 0.91 0.84
N GLU A 37 20.32 0.97 -0.43
CA GLU A 37 20.57 2.15 -1.28
C GLU A 37 19.44 3.19 -1.15
N GLN A 38 18.23 2.75 -0.83
CA GLN A 38 17.05 3.61 -0.73
C GLN A 38 16.88 4.24 0.66
N LEU A 39 17.14 3.47 1.72
CA LEU A 39 16.97 3.91 3.10
C LEU A 39 18.24 4.60 3.62
N LYS A 40 18.22 5.95 3.59
CA LYS A 40 19.24 6.77 4.23
C LYS A 40 18.93 6.92 5.73
N ASP A 41 19.96 7.10 6.56
CA ASP A 41 19.81 7.22 8.02
C ASP A 41 18.75 8.23 8.45
N LYS A 42 18.66 9.37 7.77
CA LYS A 42 17.66 10.41 8.05
C LYS A 42 16.21 9.98 7.77
N ALA A 43 15.99 8.92 6.99
CA ALA A 43 14.67 8.40 6.65
C ALA A 43 14.22 7.25 7.59
N ILE A 44 15.09 6.75 8.48
CA ILE A 44 14.75 5.67 9.42
C ILE A 44 13.58 6.04 10.34
N PRO A 45 13.54 7.24 10.97
CA PRO A 45 12.37 7.64 11.78
C PRO A 45 11.08 7.70 10.96
N LEU A 46 11.15 8.20 9.72
CA LEU A 46 9.99 8.24 8.82
C LEU A 46 9.51 6.82 8.48
N ALA A 47 10.43 5.86 8.30
CA ALA A 47 10.07 4.47 8.04
C ALA A 47 9.30 3.86 9.22
N GLY A 48 9.73 4.11 10.47
CA GLY A 48 9.04 3.67 11.68
C GLY A 48 7.63 4.30 11.81
N ILE A 49 7.52 5.59 11.59
CA ILE A 49 6.23 6.31 11.62
C ILE A 49 5.30 5.80 10.52
N THR A 50 5.83 5.57 9.31
CA THR A 50 5.05 5.04 8.18
C THR A 50 4.54 3.63 8.49
N ALA A 51 5.36 2.76 9.09
CA ALA A 51 4.95 1.42 9.52
C ALA A 51 3.82 1.48 10.56
N ALA A 52 3.95 2.32 11.58
CA ALA A 52 2.94 2.49 12.62
C ALA A 52 1.64 3.07 12.06
N PHE A 53 1.73 4.05 11.17
CA PHE A 53 0.57 4.64 10.48
C PHE A 53 -0.17 3.59 9.64
N ILE A 54 0.55 2.82 8.82
CA ILE A 54 -0.04 1.77 7.99
C ILE A 54 -0.68 0.69 8.87
N PHE A 55 -0.01 0.26 9.93
CA PHE A 55 -0.56 -0.69 10.88
C PHE A 55 -1.91 -0.21 11.45
N ALA A 56 -1.97 1.04 11.93
CA ALA A 56 -3.20 1.62 12.46
C ALA A 56 -4.28 1.76 11.37
N ALA A 57 -3.92 2.20 10.17
CA ALA A 57 -4.86 2.39 9.08
C ALA A 57 -5.46 1.06 8.58
N GLN A 58 -4.70 -0.03 8.61
CA GLN A 58 -5.16 -1.36 8.27
C GLN A 58 -6.15 -1.95 9.29
N MET A 59 -6.25 -1.40 10.50
CA MET A 59 -7.26 -1.81 11.48
C MET A 59 -8.69 -1.39 11.09
N PHE A 60 -8.86 -0.45 10.16
CA PHE A 60 -10.16 -0.06 9.63
C PHE A 60 -10.58 -1.00 8.50
N ASN A 61 -11.59 -1.83 8.77
CA ASN A 61 -12.07 -2.86 7.87
C ASN A 61 -13.43 -2.58 7.30
N PHE A 62 -13.59 -3.00 6.05
CA PHE A 62 -14.85 -2.95 5.32
C PHE A 62 -15.24 -4.38 4.91
N PRO A 63 -16.48 -4.84 5.18
CA PRO A 63 -16.92 -6.17 4.78
C PRO A 63 -16.96 -6.27 3.24
N VAL A 64 -16.39 -7.35 2.73
CA VAL A 64 -16.49 -7.78 1.34
C VAL A 64 -17.30 -9.08 1.29
N VAL A 65 -17.64 -9.58 0.11
CA VAL A 65 -18.44 -10.81 -0.05
C VAL A 65 -17.69 -12.05 0.46
N ALA A 66 -18.45 -13.05 0.87
CA ALA A 66 -17.97 -14.39 1.27
C ALA A 66 -17.10 -14.41 2.54
N GLY A 67 -17.28 -13.45 3.46
CA GLY A 67 -16.56 -13.43 4.73
C GLY A 67 -15.13 -12.86 4.60
N THR A 68 -14.78 -12.29 3.46
CA THR A 68 -13.57 -11.50 3.29
C THR A 68 -13.79 -10.05 3.71
N THR A 69 -12.72 -9.38 4.06
CA THR A 69 -12.71 -7.94 4.37
C THR A 69 -11.70 -7.22 3.49
N GLY A 70 -11.94 -5.94 3.28
CA GLY A 70 -11.00 -5.05 2.60
C GLY A 70 -10.63 -3.89 3.52
N HIS A 71 -9.41 -3.43 3.44
CA HIS A 71 -8.86 -2.35 4.25
C HIS A 71 -7.83 -1.56 3.43
N LEU A 72 -7.33 -0.45 3.97
CA LEU A 72 -6.20 0.25 3.38
C LEU A 72 -4.98 -0.68 3.30
N LEU A 73 -4.19 -0.56 2.23
CA LEU A 73 -2.97 -1.35 2.05
C LEU A 73 -1.71 -0.58 2.47
N GLY A 74 -1.60 0.68 2.08
CA GLY A 74 -0.47 1.55 2.41
C GLY A 74 0.81 1.30 1.60
N GLY A 75 0.82 0.28 0.72
CA GLY A 75 2.02 -0.09 -0.02
C GLY A 75 2.52 0.99 -0.97
N ALA A 76 1.63 1.62 -1.74
CA ALA A 76 1.99 2.74 -2.61
C ALA A 76 2.44 3.97 -1.80
N LEU A 77 1.78 4.29 -0.69
CA LEU A 77 2.18 5.35 0.23
C LEU A 77 3.62 5.16 0.73
N ALA A 78 3.92 3.97 1.28
CA ALA A 78 5.25 3.66 1.77
C ALA A 78 6.32 3.71 0.66
N ALA A 79 5.98 3.22 -0.54
CA ALA A 79 6.87 3.25 -1.69
C ALA A 79 7.17 4.67 -2.19
N ILE A 80 6.19 5.56 -2.19
CA ILE A 80 6.36 6.96 -2.61
C ILE A 80 7.16 7.74 -1.56
N LEU A 81 6.95 7.47 -0.26
CA LEU A 81 7.71 8.12 0.80
C LEU A 81 9.16 7.64 0.88
N LEU A 82 9.42 6.33 0.74
CA LEU A 82 10.67 5.70 1.15
C LEU A 82 11.37 4.90 0.05
N GLY A 83 10.74 4.76 -1.11
CA GLY A 83 11.18 3.89 -2.19
C GLY A 83 10.46 2.53 -2.19
N PRO A 84 10.30 1.90 -3.38
CA PRO A 84 9.47 0.71 -3.53
C PRO A 84 9.95 -0.49 -2.73
N SER A 85 11.26 -0.70 -2.62
CA SER A 85 11.81 -1.83 -1.85
C SER A 85 11.62 -1.63 -0.35
N VAL A 86 11.86 -0.42 0.16
CA VAL A 86 11.62 -0.10 1.58
C VAL A 86 10.12 -0.17 1.88
N GLY A 87 9.27 0.35 0.99
CA GLY A 87 7.82 0.26 1.12
C GLY A 87 7.31 -1.18 1.21
N ALA A 88 7.79 -2.06 0.34
CA ALA A 88 7.43 -3.48 0.37
C ALA A 88 7.87 -4.15 1.68
N ILE A 89 9.08 -3.86 2.18
CA ILE A 89 9.58 -4.40 3.45
C ILE A 89 8.72 -3.92 4.62
N ILE A 90 8.40 -2.62 4.68
CA ILE A 90 7.60 -2.04 5.76
C ILE A 90 6.23 -2.72 5.85
N VAL A 91 5.52 -2.83 4.72
CA VAL A 91 4.20 -3.48 4.73
C VAL A 91 4.32 -4.97 5.02
N THR A 92 5.37 -5.64 4.55
CA THR A 92 5.64 -7.04 4.92
C THR A 92 5.81 -7.19 6.43
N ILE A 93 6.56 -6.31 7.09
CA ILE A 93 6.72 -6.33 8.56
C ILE A 93 5.36 -6.13 9.24
N VAL A 94 4.55 -5.20 8.78
CA VAL A 94 3.20 -4.96 9.31
C VAL A 94 2.35 -6.23 9.20
N VAL A 95 2.26 -6.83 8.00
CA VAL A 95 1.48 -8.06 7.75
C VAL A 95 1.97 -9.23 8.61
N VAL A 96 3.29 -9.41 8.76
CA VAL A 96 3.86 -10.46 9.61
C VAL A 96 3.51 -10.23 11.09
N VAL A 97 3.62 -8.99 11.58
CA VAL A 97 3.26 -8.65 12.97
C VAL A 97 1.76 -8.89 13.20
N GLN A 98 0.90 -8.53 12.27
CA GLN A 98 -0.54 -8.77 12.36
C GLN A 98 -0.85 -10.27 12.40
N ALA A 99 -0.24 -11.08 11.55
CA ALA A 99 -0.45 -12.52 11.54
C ALA A 99 0.04 -13.20 12.84
N LEU A 100 1.23 -12.83 13.33
CA LEU A 100 1.84 -13.49 14.49
C LEU A 100 1.32 -12.99 15.85
N ALA A 101 1.12 -11.68 15.98
CA ALA A 101 0.77 -11.06 17.27
C ALA A 101 -0.74 -10.84 17.46
N PHE A 102 -1.49 -10.74 16.37
CA PHE A 102 -2.92 -10.41 16.41
C PHE A 102 -3.81 -11.51 15.82
N ALA A 103 -3.23 -12.61 15.34
CA ALA A 103 -3.94 -13.69 14.63
C ALA A 103 -4.77 -13.17 13.45
N ASP A 104 -4.27 -12.13 12.78
CA ASP A 104 -4.92 -11.48 11.67
C ASP A 104 -4.29 -11.94 10.35
N GLY A 105 -4.96 -12.88 9.69
CA GLY A 105 -4.45 -13.65 8.56
C GLY A 105 -3.80 -14.98 8.95
N GLY A 106 -3.82 -15.92 8.00
CA GLY A 106 -3.26 -17.25 8.20
C GLY A 106 -1.74 -17.30 8.06
N LEU A 107 -1.08 -18.19 8.80
CA LEU A 107 0.37 -18.42 8.63
C LEU A 107 0.69 -19.09 7.30
N THR A 108 -0.13 -20.02 6.85
CA THR A 108 -0.02 -20.63 5.51
C THR A 108 -0.43 -19.66 4.40
N ALA A 109 -1.21 -18.65 4.76
CA ALA A 109 -1.66 -17.56 3.88
C ALA A 109 -0.64 -16.42 3.76
N LEU A 110 0.39 -16.40 4.61
CA LEU A 110 1.31 -15.26 4.70
C LEU A 110 1.98 -14.92 3.36
N GLY A 111 2.26 -15.94 2.54
CA GLY A 111 2.87 -15.76 1.22
C GLY A 111 2.03 -14.89 0.28
N TYR A 112 0.78 -15.25 0.07
CA TYR A 112 -0.11 -14.46 -0.79
C TYR A 112 -0.60 -13.18 -0.13
N ASN A 113 -0.73 -13.11 1.19
CA ASN A 113 -0.99 -11.86 1.88
C ASN A 113 0.14 -10.85 1.66
N VAL A 114 1.40 -11.26 1.79
CA VAL A 114 2.57 -10.41 1.50
C VAL A 114 2.61 -10.01 0.01
N LEU A 115 2.32 -10.95 -0.90
CA LEU A 115 2.31 -10.64 -2.33
C LEU A 115 1.28 -9.56 -2.66
N ASN A 116 0.04 -9.74 -2.20
CA ASN A 116 -1.07 -8.86 -2.55
C ASN A 116 -1.09 -7.54 -1.77
N MET A 117 -0.61 -7.52 -0.53
CA MET A 117 -0.71 -6.35 0.32
C MET A 117 0.58 -5.52 0.38
N ALA A 118 1.74 -6.15 0.21
CA ALA A 118 3.02 -5.47 0.28
C ALA A 118 3.67 -5.30 -1.10
N ILE A 119 3.88 -6.41 -1.83
CA ILE A 119 4.68 -6.40 -3.06
C ILE A 119 3.93 -5.71 -4.19
N VAL A 120 2.73 -6.17 -4.52
CA VAL A 120 1.93 -5.61 -5.63
C VAL A 120 1.65 -4.12 -5.41
N PRO A 121 1.16 -3.67 -4.24
CA PRO A 121 0.90 -2.24 -4.02
C PRO A 121 2.17 -1.39 -3.99
N ALA A 122 3.28 -1.86 -3.41
CA ALA A 122 4.50 -1.07 -3.35
C ALA A 122 5.16 -0.91 -4.73
N TYR A 123 5.41 -2.00 -5.43
CA TYR A 123 6.07 -1.91 -6.74
C TYR A 123 5.12 -1.48 -7.84
N GLY A 124 3.92 -2.04 -7.90
CA GLY A 124 2.91 -1.68 -8.89
C GLY A 124 2.40 -0.25 -8.71
N GLY A 125 2.05 0.13 -7.49
CA GLY A 125 1.64 1.50 -7.17
C GLY A 125 2.74 2.53 -7.47
N TYR A 126 4.00 2.21 -7.14
CA TYR A 126 5.13 3.08 -7.48
C TYR A 126 5.37 3.17 -8.99
N ALA A 127 5.18 2.07 -9.74
CA ALA A 127 5.27 2.10 -11.20
C ALA A 127 4.20 3.01 -11.82
N VAL A 128 2.95 2.91 -11.34
CA VAL A 128 1.86 3.82 -11.75
C VAL A 128 2.20 5.27 -11.39
N PHE A 129 2.69 5.52 -10.16
CA PHE A 129 3.15 6.85 -9.76
C PHE A 129 4.21 7.40 -10.72
N ARG A 130 5.24 6.64 -11.03
CA ARG A 130 6.29 7.05 -11.97
C ARG A 130 5.76 7.35 -13.37
N LEU A 131 4.77 6.59 -13.83
CA LEU A 131 4.11 6.84 -15.11
C LEU A 131 3.32 8.16 -15.08
N LEU A 132 2.55 8.38 -14.02
CA LEU A 132 1.78 9.61 -13.84
C LEU A 132 2.68 10.85 -13.72
N ARG A 133 3.86 10.73 -13.08
CA ARG A 133 4.85 11.80 -12.98
C ARG A 133 5.38 12.28 -14.34
N ARG A 134 5.18 11.52 -15.42
CA ARG A 134 5.54 11.95 -16.78
C ARG A 134 4.53 12.94 -17.38
N VAL A 135 3.29 12.93 -16.89
CA VAL A 135 2.19 13.76 -17.40
C VAL A 135 1.74 14.84 -16.41
N PHE A 136 1.95 14.62 -15.11
CA PHE A 136 1.66 15.61 -14.08
C PHE A 136 2.78 16.66 -14.00
N PRO A 137 2.46 17.92 -13.66
CA PRO A 137 3.46 18.97 -13.48
C PRO A 137 4.54 18.59 -12.47
N SER A 138 5.79 19.06 -12.68
CA SER A 138 6.89 18.92 -11.73
C SER A 138 6.76 19.89 -10.56
N THR A 139 5.67 19.76 -9.80
CA THR A 139 5.31 20.56 -8.63
C THR A 139 4.89 19.66 -7.48
N ALA A 140 4.85 20.18 -6.26
CA ALA A 140 4.33 19.47 -5.09
C ALA A 140 2.88 18.99 -5.32
N GLY A 141 2.02 19.81 -5.94
CA GLY A 141 0.66 19.43 -6.31
C GLY A 141 0.62 18.27 -7.30
N GLY A 142 1.54 18.25 -8.27
CA GLY A 142 1.67 17.14 -9.21
C GLY A 142 2.10 15.82 -8.54
N VAL A 143 3.00 15.87 -7.55
CA VAL A 143 3.36 14.71 -6.73
C VAL A 143 2.15 14.21 -5.95
N VAL A 144 1.44 15.10 -5.26
CA VAL A 144 0.26 14.77 -4.44
C VAL A 144 -0.85 14.15 -5.31
N GLY A 145 -1.17 14.76 -6.46
CA GLY A 145 -2.18 14.23 -7.38
C GLY A 145 -1.82 12.86 -7.95
N ALA A 146 -0.55 12.69 -8.39
CA ALA A 146 -0.04 11.40 -8.86
C ALA A 146 -0.09 10.33 -7.74
N THR A 147 0.21 10.72 -6.49
CA THR A 147 0.12 9.82 -5.33
C THR A 147 -1.29 9.30 -5.13
N GLY A 148 -2.30 10.17 -5.13
CA GLY A 148 -3.67 9.76 -4.91
C GLY A 148 -4.15 8.73 -5.93
N ILE A 149 -3.89 8.97 -7.22
CA ILE A 149 -4.26 8.03 -8.29
C ILE A 149 -3.46 6.73 -8.20
N ALA A 150 -2.16 6.81 -7.91
CA ALA A 150 -1.31 5.62 -7.80
C ALA A 150 -1.70 4.74 -6.60
N ALA A 151 -2.06 5.35 -5.47
CA ALA A 151 -2.54 4.64 -4.30
C ALA A 151 -3.89 3.95 -4.58
N TRP A 152 -4.84 4.65 -5.19
CA TRP A 152 -6.08 4.04 -5.67
C TRP A 152 -5.82 2.83 -6.59
N ALA A 153 -4.98 3.01 -7.61
CA ALA A 153 -4.68 1.96 -8.56
C ALA A 153 -4.01 0.75 -7.90
N SER A 154 -3.15 0.97 -6.89
CA SER A 154 -2.45 -0.09 -6.18
C SER A 154 -3.40 -1.03 -5.43
N VAL A 155 -4.47 -0.50 -4.85
CA VAL A 155 -5.53 -1.28 -4.17
C VAL A 155 -6.29 -2.14 -5.17
N VAL A 156 -6.65 -1.55 -6.32
CA VAL A 156 -7.32 -2.30 -7.40
C VAL A 156 -6.41 -3.40 -7.94
N MET A 157 -5.12 -3.11 -8.14
CA MET A 157 -4.14 -4.11 -8.60
C MET A 157 -3.99 -5.27 -7.62
N ALA A 158 -4.01 -5.01 -6.32
CA ALA A 158 -3.98 -6.06 -5.29
C ALA A 158 -5.22 -6.97 -5.37
N ALA A 159 -6.41 -6.37 -5.54
CA ALA A 159 -7.65 -7.13 -5.70
C ALA A 159 -7.66 -7.99 -6.99
N VAL A 160 -7.10 -7.46 -8.08
CA VAL A 160 -6.93 -8.22 -9.33
C VAL A 160 -5.93 -9.36 -9.14
N ALA A 161 -4.79 -9.12 -8.49
CA ALA A 161 -3.79 -10.15 -8.21
C ALA A 161 -4.37 -11.29 -7.37
N PHE A 162 -5.07 -10.97 -6.29
CA PHE A 162 -5.78 -11.96 -5.49
C PHE A 162 -6.83 -12.74 -6.31
N SER A 163 -7.57 -12.08 -7.18
CA SER A 163 -8.56 -12.76 -8.03
C SER A 163 -7.90 -13.72 -9.03
N ILE A 164 -6.70 -13.38 -9.53
CA ILE A 164 -5.91 -14.29 -10.37
C ILE A 164 -5.46 -15.52 -9.56
N GLU A 165 -4.99 -15.31 -8.32
CA GLU A 165 -4.65 -16.43 -7.43
C GLU A 165 -5.86 -17.31 -7.15
N TRP A 166 -7.04 -16.72 -6.96
CA TRP A 166 -8.30 -17.46 -6.81
C TRP A 166 -8.63 -18.33 -8.01
N LEU A 167 -8.39 -17.81 -9.22
CA LEU A 167 -8.62 -18.58 -10.46
C LEU A 167 -7.83 -19.89 -10.52
N PHE A 168 -6.62 -19.89 -9.95
CA PHE A 168 -5.72 -21.04 -9.98
C PHE A 168 -5.76 -21.92 -8.73
N GLY A 169 -6.26 -21.42 -7.63
CA GLY A 169 -6.15 -22.09 -6.34
C GLY A 169 -7.29 -21.83 -5.37
N ALA A 170 -8.52 -21.67 -5.87
CA ALA A 170 -9.69 -21.54 -5.02
C ALA A 170 -9.92 -22.82 -4.20
N SER A 171 -9.99 -22.68 -2.87
CA SER A 171 -10.34 -23.79 -1.97
C SER A 171 -11.86 -23.98 -1.80
N ALA A 172 -12.67 -23.03 -2.28
CA ALA A 172 -14.13 -23.05 -2.16
C ALA A 172 -14.78 -22.96 -3.56
N PRO A 173 -15.96 -23.59 -3.78
CA PRO A 173 -16.66 -23.61 -5.06
C PRO A 173 -17.41 -22.29 -5.32
N ILE A 174 -16.69 -21.16 -5.31
CA ILE A 174 -17.25 -19.84 -5.63
C ILE A 174 -16.74 -19.46 -7.01
N ALA A 175 -17.65 -19.08 -7.91
CA ALA A 175 -17.33 -18.72 -9.28
C ALA A 175 -16.36 -17.50 -9.34
N PHE A 176 -15.41 -17.57 -10.27
CA PHE A 176 -14.40 -16.52 -10.44
C PHE A 176 -14.99 -15.13 -10.66
N ASP A 177 -16.00 -15.00 -11.50
CA ASP A 177 -16.67 -13.74 -11.81
C ASP A 177 -17.30 -13.10 -10.55
N THR A 178 -17.82 -13.91 -9.66
CA THR A 178 -18.37 -13.45 -8.36
C THR A 178 -17.25 -12.89 -7.48
N VAL A 179 -16.14 -13.61 -7.33
CA VAL A 179 -15.00 -13.17 -6.52
C VAL A 179 -14.35 -11.94 -7.16
N PHE A 180 -14.10 -11.96 -8.46
CA PHE A 180 -13.50 -10.84 -9.19
C PHE A 180 -14.35 -9.58 -9.08
N GLY A 181 -15.65 -9.67 -9.35
CA GLY A 181 -16.56 -8.54 -9.26
C GLY A 181 -16.64 -7.94 -7.85
N ALA A 182 -16.73 -8.79 -6.83
CA ALA A 182 -16.76 -8.36 -5.44
C ALA A 182 -15.42 -7.74 -5.00
N MET A 183 -14.31 -8.42 -5.25
CA MET A 183 -12.97 -7.95 -4.85
C MET A 183 -12.62 -6.63 -5.54
N VAL A 184 -12.69 -6.57 -6.86
CA VAL A 184 -12.33 -5.37 -7.62
C VAL A 184 -13.31 -4.22 -7.34
N GLY A 185 -14.61 -4.50 -7.29
CA GLY A 185 -15.64 -3.48 -7.04
C GLY A 185 -15.50 -2.82 -5.66
N VAL A 186 -15.39 -3.61 -4.60
CA VAL A 186 -15.23 -3.07 -3.23
C VAL A 186 -13.86 -2.40 -3.06
N HIS A 187 -12.79 -3.00 -3.57
CA HIS A 187 -11.45 -2.42 -3.47
C HIS A 187 -11.29 -1.13 -4.30
N ALA A 188 -12.03 -0.97 -5.40
CA ALA A 188 -12.09 0.30 -6.12
C ALA A 188 -12.68 1.44 -5.25
N LEU A 189 -13.68 1.13 -4.41
CA LEU A 189 -14.26 2.09 -3.46
C LEU A 189 -13.30 2.36 -2.29
N ILE A 190 -12.71 1.32 -1.68
CA ILE A 190 -11.70 1.46 -0.62
C ILE A 190 -10.50 2.27 -1.12
N GLY A 191 -10.08 2.03 -2.35
CA GLY A 191 -8.97 2.73 -2.99
C GLY A 191 -9.18 4.24 -3.09
N ILE A 192 -10.43 4.74 -3.18
CA ILE A 192 -10.70 6.19 -3.13
C ILE A 192 -10.23 6.75 -1.79
N GLY A 193 -10.59 6.09 -0.68
CA GLY A 193 -10.14 6.48 0.64
C GLY A 193 -8.61 6.41 0.78
N GLU A 194 -8.00 5.31 0.31
CA GLU A 194 -6.54 5.17 0.31
C GLU A 194 -5.85 6.25 -0.52
N GLY A 195 -6.40 6.58 -1.69
CA GLY A 195 -5.89 7.65 -2.54
C GLY A 195 -5.90 9.01 -1.83
N ILE A 196 -6.99 9.36 -1.17
CA ILE A 196 -7.13 10.62 -0.42
C ILE A 196 -6.14 10.64 0.75
N ILE A 197 -6.11 9.59 1.58
CA ILE A 197 -5.24 9.51 2.75
C ILE A 197 -3.76 9.55 2.33
N SER A 198 -3.38 8.81 1.30
CA SER A 198 -2.01 8.80 0.79
C SER A 198 -1.59 10.15 0.22
N ALA A 199 -2.47 10.81 -0.53
CA ALA A 199 -2.23 12.15 -1.05
C ALA A 199 -2.02 13.18 0.08
N LEU A 200 -2.86 13.13 1.12
CA LEU A 200 -2.73 14.01 2.29
C LEU A 200 -1.45 13.72 3.08
N ALA A 201 -1.11 12.45 3.32
CA ALA A 201 0.09 12.07 4.05
C ALA A 201 1.37 12.50 3.32
N VAL A 202 1.48 12.22 2.02
CA VAL A 202 2.62 12.67 1.21
C VAL A 202 2.67 14.19 1.13
N GLY A 203 1.53 14.86 0.98
CA GLY A 203 1.44 16.32 0.99
C GLY A 203 1.95 16.94 2.30
N ALA A 204 1.60 16.35 3.44
CA ALA A 204 2.06 16.82 4.75
C ALA A 204 3.58 16.64 4.93
N VAL A 205 4.14 15.51 4.49
CA VAL A 205 5.60 15.29 4.52
C VAL A 205 6.31 16.23 3.55
N LEU A 206 5.81 16.41 2.33
CA LEU A 206 6.36 17.36 1.35
C LEU A 206 6.38 18.79 1.89
N ALA A 207 5.35 19.21 2.61
CA ALA A 207 5.26 20.54 3.17
C ALA A 207 6.28 20.80 4.30
N SER A 208 6.60 19.79 5.08
CA SER A 208 7.49 19.89 6.24
C SER A 208 8.94 19.45 5.93
N ARG A 209 9.10 18.34 5.25
CA ARG A 209 10.38 17.68 4.98
C ARG A 209 10.41 17.08 3.56
N PRO A 210 10.41 17.92 2.50
CA PRO A 210 10.42 17.44 1.13
C PRO A 210 11.63 16.57 0.79
N ASP A 211 12.75 16.77 1.49
CA ASP A 211 13.98 16.00 1.36
C ASP A 211 13.86 14.52 1.78
N LEU A 212 12.77 14.15 2.45
CA LEU A 212 12.49 12.79 2.88
C LEU A 212 11.56 12.04 1.92
N VAL A 213 10.89 12.72 0.98
CA VAL A 213 9.96 12.07 0.05
C VAL A 213 10.73 11.53 -1.15
N TYR A 214 10.87 10.20 -1.21
CA TYR A 214 11.60 9.51 -2.29
C TYR A 214 11.01 9.81 -3.67
N GLY A 215 9.68 9.86 -3.80
CA GLY A 215 8.99 10.16 -5.05
C GLY A 215 9.08 11.62 -5.53
N ALA A 216 9.68 12.51 -4.74
CA ALA A 216 9.82 13.93 -5.05
C ALA A 216 11.28 14.40 -5.24
N GLN A 217 12.22 13.46 -5.39
CA GLN A 217 13.65 13.78 -5.53
C GLN A 217 13.99 14.53 -6.83
N ASP A 218 13.07 14.55 -7.78
CA ASP A 218 13.17 15.30 -9.05
C ASP A 218 12.70 16.75 -8.94
N LEU A 219 12.19 17.18 -7.79
CA LEU A 219 11.74 18.56 -7.56
C LEU A 219 12.91 19.44 -7.10
N ASP A 220 13.10 20.58 -7.78
CA ASP A 220 14.02 21.60 -7.33
C ASP A 220 13.51 22.32 -6.07
N GLN A 221 14.44 22.74 -5.20
CA GLN A 221 14.14 23.48 -3.96
C GLN A 221 13.29 24.75 -4.21
N ALA A 222 13.47 25.41 -5.35
CA ALA A 222 12.70 26.58 -5.75
C ALA A 222 11.22 26.23 -6.01
N GLN A 223 10.95 25.10 -6.66
CA GLN A 223 9.60 24.61 -6.95
C GLN A 223 8.82 24.20 -5.68
N LEU A 224 9.55 23.80 -4.63
CA LEU A 224 8.97 23.48 -3.33
C LEU A 224 8.61 24.73 -2.53
N THR A 225 9.31 25.85 -2.76
CA THR A 225 9.10 27.13 -2.04
C THR A 225 7.86 27.87 -2.54
N GLU A 226 7.56 27.82 -3.84
CA GLU A 226 6.34 28.42 -4.42
C GLU A 226 5.05 27.71 -3.94
N SER A 227 5.15 26.44 -3.55
CA SER A 227 4.03 25.63 -3.04
C SER A 227 3.59 25.98 -1.62
N LYS A 228 4.31 26.84 -0.88
CA LYS A 228 3.97 27.20 0.52
C LYS A 228 2.60 27.88 0.68
N VAL A 229 2.05 28.45 -0.35
CA VAL A 229 0.72 29.12 -0.30
C VAL A 229 -0.41 28.09 -0.24
N GLY A 230 -0.27 26.93 -0.88
CA GLY A 230 -1.27 25.83 -0.82
C GLY A 230 -1.20 24.98 0.45
N THR A 231 -0.09 25.03 1.17
CA THR A 231 0.20 24.17 2.33
C THR A 231 -0.72 24.42 3.52
N ARG A 232 -1.16 25.66 3.74
CA ARG A 232 -2.10 25.99 4.82
C ARG A 232 -3.43 25.25 4.68
N THR A 233 -3.93 25.11 3.47
CA THR A 233 -5.20 24.40 3.17
C THR A 233 -5.05 22.90 3.41
N PHE A 234 -3.89 22.30 3.07
CA PHE A 234 -3.64 20.86 3.27
C PHE A 234 -3.44 20.49 4.74
N VAL A 235 -2.75 21.33 5.52
CA VAL A 235 -2.57 21.09 6.96
C VAL A 235 -3.90 21.16 7.70
N ILE A 236 -4.77 22.11 7.36
CA ILE A 236 -6.10 22.24 7.95
C ILE A 236 -6.97 21.04 7.56
N GLY A 237 -6.94 20.59 6.30
CA GLY A 237 -7.65 19.40 5.84
C GLY A 237 -7.17 18.11 6.53
N GLY A 238 -5.86 17.93 6.69
CA GLY A 238 -5.28 16.79 7.40
C GLY A 238 -5.61 16.77 8.89
N MET A 239 -5.65 17.93 9.56
CA MET A 239 -6.09 18.04 10.96
C MET A 239 -7.58 17.70 11.13
N LEU A 240 -8.44 18.08 10.18
CA LEU A 240 -9.87 17.76 10.23
C LEU A 240 -10.13 16.26 10.05
N VAL A 241 -9.34 15.56 9.21
CA VAL A 241 -9.46 14.10 9.02
C VAL A 241 -8.90 13.33 10.23
N ALA A 242 -7.95 13.89 10.98
CA ALA A 242 -7.41 13.26 12.19
C ALA A 242 -8.31 13.43 13.43
N LEU A 243 -9.36 14.26 13.35
CA LEU A 243 -10.31 14.54 14.43
C LEU A 243 -11.67 13.83 14.26
N VAL A 244 -11.86 13.07 13.18
CA VAL A 244 -13.03 12.22 12.91
C VAL A 244 -12.65 10.75 13.03
#